data_10e897f8a42e76c7ea8f3703530c09ec
#
_entry.id   10e897f8a42e76c7ea8f3703530c09ec
#
_cell.length_a   1.000
_cell.length_b   1.000
_cell.length_c   1.000
_cell.angle_alpha   90.00
_cell.angle_beta   90.00
_cell.angle_gamma   90.00
#
_symmetry.space_group_name_H-M   'P 1'
#
loop_
_entity.id
_entity.type
_entity.pdbx_description
1 polymer ?
#
loop_
_entity_poly.entity_id
_entity_poly.type
_entity_poly.pdbx_seq_one_letter_code
_entity_poly.pdbx_strand_id
1 'polypeptide(L)' 'MHLLFAIEKYLRRTNTPPTRFGREAVGDPRFVLDLRRGREPRARTIERVAAYLAARDAGVRH' A
#
# COMPACT_ATOMS: atom_id res chain seq x y z
N MET A 1 -9.70 7.19 7.40
CA MET A 1 -8.32 6.76 7.48
C MET A 1 -7.54 7.18 6.25
N HIS A 2 -6.34 7.63 6.45
CA HIS A 2 -5.51 8.09 5.35
C HIS A 2 -4.76 6.90 4.73
N LEU A 3 -5.00 6.63 3.46
CA LEU A 3 -4.43 5.46 2.79
C LEU A 3 -2.91 5.48 2.81
N LEU A 4 -2.31 6.61 2.46
CA LEU A 4 -0.86 6.70 2.42
C LEU A 4 -0.24 6.45 3.79
N PHE A 5 -0.89 6.93 4.84
CA PHE A 5 -0.41 6.70 6.19
C PHE A 5 -0.38 5.20 6.51
N ALA A 6 -1.44 4.49 6.15
CA ALA A 6 -1.51 3.06 6.38
C ALA A 6 -0.43 2.32 5.60
N ILE A 7 -0.19 2.73 4.35
CA ILE A 7 0.86 2.13 3.53
C ILE A 7 2.22 2.38 4.13
N GLU A 8 2.51 3.63 4.51
CA GLU A 8 3.83 3.96 5.05
C GLU A 8 4.11 3.18 6.35
N LYS A 9 3.08 3.03 7.16
CA LYS A 9 3.21 2.24 8.38
C LYS A 9 3.56 0.80 8.07
N TYR A 10 2.89 0.24 7.06
CA TYR A 10 3.16 -1.14 6.64
C TYR A 10 4.57 -1.30 6.10
N LEU A 11 5.00 -0.36 5.24
CA LEU A 11 6.34 -0.42 4.66
C LEU A 11 7.42 -0.40 5.74
N ARG A 12 7.22 0.45 6.74
CA ARG A 12 8.18 0.58 7.82
C ARG A 12 8.22 -0.68 8.68
N ARG A 13 7.05 -1.21 8.98
CA ARG A 13 6.94 -2.40 9.82
C ARG A 13 7.54 -3.64 9.16
N THR A 14 7.35 -3.77 7.86
CA THR A 14 7.80 -4.96 7.13
C THR A 14 9.11 -4.75 6.39
N ASN A 15 9.66 -3.54 6.46
CA ASN A 15 10.90 -3.21 5.76
C ASN A 15 10.77 -3.41 4.25
N THR A 16 9.63 -3.08 3.69
CA THR A 16 9.34 -3.28 2.28
C THR A 16 9.60 -1.98 1.51
N PRO A 17 10.34 -2.06 0.38
CA PRO A 17 10.53 -0.87 -0.46
C PRO A 17 9.22 -0.41 -1.10
N PRO A 18 9.02 0.91 -1.24
CA PRO A 18 7.78 1.41 -1.85
C PRO A 18 7.52 0.88 -3.26
N THR A 19 8.58 0.74 -4.06
CA THR A 19 8.42 0.25 -5.43
C THR A 19 7.92 -1.19 -5.45
N ARG A 20 8.42 -2.00 -4.53
CA ARG A 20 7.98 -3.39 -4.44
C ARG A 20 6.53 -3.46 -4.00
N PHE A 21 6.15 -2.65 -3.03
CA PHE A 21 4.77 -2.62 -2.55
C PHE A 21 3.81 -2.27 -3.69
N GLY A 22 4.12 -1.21 -4.44
CA GLY A 22 3.25 -0.79 -5.53
C GLY A 22 3.09 -1.86 -6.57
N ARG A 23 4.20 -2.52 -6.91
CA ARG A 23 4.15 -3.57 -7.92
C ARG A 23 3.31 -4.76 -7.46
N GLU A 24 3.45 -5.16 -6.22
CA GLU A 24 2.73 -6.33 -5.71
C GLU A 24 1.27 -6.02 -5.41
N ALA A 25 0.99 -4.84 -4.88
CA ALA A 25 -0.38 -4.52 -4.47
C ALA A 25 -1.26 -4.10 -5.64
N VAL A 26 -0.73 -3.32 -6.57
CA VAL A 26 -1.54 -2.76 -7.66
C VAL A 26 -0.90 -2.89 -9.03
N GLY A 27 0.24 -3.54 -9.13
CA GLY A 27 0.91 -3.73 -10.42
C GLY A 27 1.60 -2.48 -10.94
N ASP A 28 1.89 -1.50 -10.08
CA ASP A 28 2.49 -0.24 -10.48
C ASP A 28 3.59 0.14 -9.49
N PRO A 29 4.87 0.03 -9.89
CA PRO A 29 5.97 0.34 -8.97
C PRO A 29 6.03 1.80 -8.55
N ARG A 30 5.33 2.69 -9.25
CA ARG A 30 5.32 4.11 -8.92
C ARG A 30 4.15 4.50 -8.03
N PHE A 31 3.32 3.56 -7.66
CA PHE A 31 2.10 3.86 -6.94
C PHE A 31 2.34 4.68 -5.67
N VAL A 32 3.23 4.21 -4.80
CA VAL A 32 3.49 4.90 -3.54
C VAL A 32 4.13 6.26 -3.77
N LEU A 33 5.06 6.33 -4.72
CA LEU A 33 5.71 7.59 -5.04
C LEU A 33 4.70 8.62 -5.52
N ASP A 34 3.74 8.20 -6.35
CA ASP A 34 2.69 9.09 -6.84
C ASP A 34 1.80 9.56 -5.69
N LEU A 35 1.48 8.68 -4.76
CA LEU A 35 0.68 9.07 -3.59
C LEU A 35 1.40 10.13 -2.76
N ARG A 36 2.71 9.98 -2.59
CA ARG A 36 3.50 10.94 -1.84
C ARG A 36 3.50 12.32 -2.49
N ARG A 37 3.33 12.34 -3.81
CA ARG A 37 3.26 13.59 -4.57
C ARG A 37 1.88 14.22 -4.55
N GLY A 38 0.92 13.57 -3.90
CA GLY A 38 -0.42 14.12 -3.80
C GLY A 38 -1.42 13.56 -4.78
N ARG A 39 -1.05 12.55 -5.57
CA ARG A 39 -1.96 11.95 -6.52
C ARG A 39 -3.04 11.17 -5.77
N GLU A 40 -4.28 11.32 -6.22
CA GLU A 40 -5.40 10.63 -5.59
C GLU A 40 -5.73 9.35 -6.35
N PRO A 41 -5.74 8.20 -5.66
CA PRO A 41 -6.08 6.95 -6.32
C PRO A 41 -7.58 6.83 -6.52
N ARG A 42 -7.96 5.98 -7.48
CA ARG A 42 -9.36 5.68 -7.72
C ARG A 42 -9.90 4.80 -6.61
N ALA A 43 -11.23 4.80 -6.44
CA ALA A 43 -11.88 4.02 -5.40
C ALA A 43 -11.51 2.53 -5.52
N ARG A 44 -11.50 1.99 -6.73
CA ARG A 44 -11.15 0.59 -6.94
C ARG A 44 -9.71 0.30 -6.47
N THR A 45 -8.80 1.22 -6.74
CA THR A 45 -7.42 1.06 -6.30
C THR A 45 -7.33 1.07 -4.79
N ILE A 46 -8.08 1.98 -4.15
CA ILE A 46 -8.11 2.05 -2.69
C ILE A 46 -8.58 0.72 -2.11
N GLU A 47 -9.62 0.14 -2.71
CA GLU A 47 -10.12 -1.14 -2.25
C GLU A 47 -9.10 -2.26 -2.41
N ARG A 48 -8.38 -2.27 -3.53
CA ARG A 48 -7.35 -3.28 -3.75
C ARG A 48 -6.25 -3.19 -2.70
N VAL A 49 -5.81 -1.97 -2.41
CA VAL A 49 -4.74 -1.76 -1.44
C VAL A 49 -5.22 -2.15 -0.05
N ALA A 50 -6.44 -1.76 0.30
CA ALA A 50 -6.99 -2.12 1.61
C ALA A 50 -7.07 -3.62 1.78
N ALA A 51 -7.50 -4.33 0.74
CA ALA A 51 -7.58 -5.78 0.78
C ALA A 51 -6.18 -6.41 0.89
N TYR A 52 -5.22 -5.85 0.17
CA TYR A 52 -3.85 -6.35 0.23
C TYR A 52 -3.28 -6.20 1.63
N LEU A 53 -3.47 -5.03 2.24
CA LEU A 53 -2.96 -4.78 3.59
C LEU A 53 -3.64 -5.69 4.61
N ALA A 54 -4.95 -5.87 4.48
CA ALA A 54 -5.68 -6.72 5.40
C ALA A 54 -5.21 -8.17 5.31
N ALA A 55 -4.97 -8.65 4.11
CA ALA A 55 -4.49 -10.02 3.91
C ALA A 55 -3.11 -10.21 4.53
N ARG A 56 -2.24 -9.21 4.38
CA ARG A 56 -0.89 -9.30 4.94
C ARG A 56 -0.92 -9.24 6.45
N ASP A 57 -1.77 -8.36 7.01
CA ASP A 57 -1.90 -8.27 8.46
C ASP A 57 -2.41 -9.58 9.04
N ALA A 58 -3.40 -10.19 8.38
CA ALA A 58 -3.93 -11.46 8.84
C ALA A 58 -2.85 -12.55 8.83
N GLY A 59 -1.98 -12.53 7.83
CA GLY A 59 -0.89 -13.49 7.73
C GLY A 59 0.19 -13.29 8.76
N VAL A 60 0.33 -12.09 9.28
CA VAL A 60 1.37 -11.77 10.26
C VAL A 60 0.92 -12.04 11.68
N ARG A 61 -0.37 -11.98 11.90
CA ARG A 61 -0.91 -12.14 13.24
C ARG A 61 -1.01 -13.60 13.63
N HIS A 62 -0.35 -13.96 14.59
CA HIS A 62 -0.58 -15.25 15.22
C HIS A 62 0.09 -15.38 16.52
#